data_feb3ab87336eef5639fb8ced79f2518f
#
_entry.id   feb3ab87336eef5639fb8ced79f2518f
#
_cell.length_a   1.000
_cell.length_b   1.000
_cell.length_c   1.000
_cell.angle_alpha   90.00
_cell.angle_beta   90.00
_cell.angle_gamma   90.00
#
_symmetry.space_group_name_H-M   'P 1'
#
loop_
_entity.id
_entity.type
_entity.pdbx_description
1 polymer ?
#
loop_
_entity_poly.entity_id
_entity_poly.type
_entity_poly.pdbx_seq_one_letter_code
_entity_poly.pdbx_strand_id
1 'polypeptide(L)'
;MRKLFTKRSPLIIQLFIALLLASALMAMDTKYRAFSVVRYYLDSFVSPLYYLVDAPRNTFDSLNEMSTSRQTLLEENQKLKLQLLMQKSDLLLLDSFKHENNRLRQLLGSPLRHDEYKMAAQVLLTDTDPYSYQIMLNKGKKNNVFVGQPVVDEKGVIGQVYKVAKNTSRAILICDNQHALPVQIQRNDMTMVAVGNGCDNDLMLEFLPNNVDVKVGDVLVTSGLDGRFPEGYPVAVVSSVKLDIYDSTPLISATPTADLKRLRYLLLLWNEKNQPQKIESDQEAMHDE
;
A
#
# COMPACT_ATOMS: atom_id res chain seq x y z
N MET A 1 21.46 86.20 -46.53
CA MET A 1 20.05 86.60 -46.60
C MET A 1 19.36 85.89 -47.76
N ARG A 2 18.76 84.74 -47.57
CA ARG A 2 17.78 84.23 -48.52
C ARG A 2 16.92 83.23 -47.75
N LYS A 3 15.68 83.61 -47.42
CA LYS A 3 14.62 82.75 -46.93
C LYS A 3 14.21 81.81 -48.07
N LEU A 4 14.44 80.48 -47.95
CA LEU A 4 13.89 79.54 -48.85
C LEU A 4 12.53 79.08 -48.34
N PHE A 5 11.54 79.27 -49.17
CA PHE A 5 10.14 78.94 -49.10
C PHE A 5 9.90 77.52 -48.63
N THR A 6 9.18 77.34 -47.59
CA THR A 6 8.45 76.07 -47.31
C THR A 6 6.99 76.27 -47.74
N LYS A 7 6.67 75.90 -48.96
CA LYS A 7 5.30 75.71 -49.41
C LYS A 7 4.77 74.41 -48.72
N ARG A 8 3.97 74.57 -47.68
CA ARG A 8 3.20 73.46 -47.10
C ARG A 8 2.19 73.03 -48.13
N SER A 9 2.38 71.88 -48.79
CA SER A 9 1.37 71.25 -49.60
C SER A 9 0.09 71.06 -48.77
N PRO A 10 -1.12 71.36 -49.33
CA PRO A 10 -2.37 71.27 -48.58
C PRO A 10 -2.52 69.83 -48.11
N LEU A 11 -2.90 69.65 -46.83
CA LEU A 11 -3.06 68.37 -46.15
C LEU A 11 -3.83 67.32 -46.99
N ILE A 12 -4.79 67.78 -47.82
CA ILE A 12 -5.58 66.96 -48.73
C ILE A 12 -4.72 66.29 -49.79
N ILE A 13 -3.71 66.96 -50.37
CA ILE A 13 -2.80 66.43 -51.39
C ILE A 13 -1.88 65.38 -50.78
N GLN A 14 -1.41 65.60 -49.54
CA GLN A 14 -0.60 64.60 -48.82
C GLN A 14 -1.39 63.36 -48.48
N LEU A 15 -2.66 63.51 -48.08
CA LEU A 15 -3.56 62.39 -47.80
C LEU A 15 -3.88 61.58 -49.06
N PHE A 16 -4.09 62.27 -50.21
CA PHE A 16 -4.33 61.62 -51.51
C PHE A 16 -3.12 60.85 -52.02
N ILE A 17 -1.93 61.43 -51.86
CA ILE A 17 -0.67 60.76 -52.22
C ILE A 17 -0.43 59.53 -51.30
N ALA A 18 -0.69 59.65 -50.02
CA ALA A 18 -0.57 58.52 -49.10
C ALA A 18 -1.56 57.40 -49.43
N LEU A 19 -2.81 57.74 -49.76
CA LEU A 19 -3.83 56.76 -50.14
C LEU A 19 -3.49 56.05 -51.46
N LEU A 20 -2.94 56.81 -52.45
CA LEU A 20 -2.51 56.29 -53.74
C LEU A 20 -1.30 55.37 -53.56
N LEU A 21 -0.37 55.73 -52.70
CA LEU A 21 0.80 54.95 -52.36
C LEU A 21 0.43 53.66 -51.63
N ALA A 22 -0.50 53.73 -50.67
CA ALA A 22 -1.06 52.57 -49.99
C ALA A 22 -1.79 51.62 -50.96
N SER A 23 -2.61 52.18 -51.89
CA SER A 23 -3.29 51.39 -52.88
C SER A 23 -2.32 50.72 -53.90
N ALA A 24 -1.28 51.42 -54.28
CA ALA A 24 -0.22 50.91 -55.16
C ALA A 24 0.60 49.78 -54.45
N LEU A 25 0.91 49.95 -53.17
CA LEU A 25 1.56 48.93 -52.36
C LEU A 25 0.67 47.70 -52.19
N MET A 26 -0.63 47.88 -51.99
CA MET A 26 -1.58 46.75 -51.86
C MET A 26 -1.77 46.00 -53.21
N ALA A 27 -1.77 46.72 -54.36
CA ALA A 27 -1.81 46.14 -55.69
C ALA A 27 -0.49 45.44 -56.05
N MET A 28 0.64 45.92 -55.60
CA MET A 28 1.94 45.25 -55.74
C MET A 28 2.04 43.98 -54.90
N ASP A 29 1.46 43.96 -53.66
CA ASP A 29 1.42 42.80 -52.82
C ASP A 29 0.61 41.63 -53.43
N THR A 30 -0.45 41.93 -54.13
CA THR A 30 -1.28 40.89 -54.81
C THR A 30 -0.67 40.34 -56.08
N LYS A 31 0.22 41.11 -56.79
CA LYS A 31 0.73 40.74 -58.11
C LYS A 31 2.16 40.20 -58.12
N TYR A 32 2.95 40.49 -57.12
CA TYR A 32 4.34 40.06 -57.00
C TYR A 32 4.57 39.28 -55.68
N ARG A 33 4.85 38.00 -55.80
CA ARG A 33 5.24 37.10 -54.67
C ARG A 33 6.51 37.51 -53.92
N ALA A 34 7.07 38.71 -54.20
CA ALA A 34 8.30 39.20 -53.60
C ALA A 34 8.16 39.49 -52.10
N PHE A 35 6.94 39.82 -51.64
CA PHE A 35 6.69 40.08 -50.22
C PHE A 35 6.68 38.86 -49.35
N SER A 36 6.50 37.66 -49.92
CA SER A 36 6.59 36.40 -49.15
C SER A 36 8.02 36.13 -48.65
N VAL A 37 9.01 36.57 -49.39
CA VAL A 37 10.43 36.46 -49.01
C VAL A 37 10.78 37.43 -47.88
N VAL A 38 10.27 38.64 -47.94
CA VAL A 38 10.46 39.65 -46.85
C VAL A 38 9.74 39.23 -45.55
N ARG A 39 8.54 38.68 -45.67
CA ARG A 39 7.81 38.09 -44.55
C ARG A 39 8.57 36.90 -43.92
N TYR A 40 9.14 36.04 -44.75
CA TYR A 40 9.93 34.90 -44.30
C TYR A 40 11.19 35.35 -43.53
N TYR A 41 11.85 36.39 -43.96
CA TYR A 41 13.00 36.98 -43.24
C TYR A 41 12.57 37.72 -41.96
N LEU A 42 11.43 38.42 -41.96
CA LEU A 42 10.89 39.07 -40.78
C LEU A 42 10.41 38.08 -39.74
N ASP A 43 9.70 37.02 -40.13
CA ASP A 43 9.28 35.94 -39.22
C ASP A 43 10.49 35.17 -38.65
N SER A 44 11.55 35.02 -39.48
CA SER A 44 12.80 34.39 -39.02
C SER A 44 13.58 35.27 -38.01
N PHE A 45 13.42 36.58 -38.10
CA PHE A 45 14.05 37.55 -37.13
C PHE A 45 13.24 37.68 -35.83
N VAL A 46 11.94 37.48 -35.89
CA VAL A 46 11.03 37.54 -34.71
C VAL A 46 10.99 36.25 -33.95
N SER A 47 11.23 35.11 -34.67
CA SER A 47 11.23 33.77 -34.07
C SER A 47 12.17 33.62 -32.82
N PRO A 48 13.43 34.09 -32.83
CA PRO A 48 14.28 34.00 -31.68
C PRO A 48 13.82 34.89 -30.48
N LEU A 49 13.02 35.92 -30.75
CA LEU A 49 12.48 36.78 -29.69
C LEU A 49 11.40 36.05 -28.84
N TYR A 50 10.63 35.14 -29.47
CA TYR A 50 9.67 34.28 -28.75
C TYR A 50 10.37 33.32 -27.82
N TYR A 51 11.52 32.75 -28.21
CA TYR A 51 12.32 31.89 -27.35
C TYR A 51 12.93 32.63 -26.17
N LEU A 52 13.22 33.92 -26.32
CA LEU A 52 13.75 34.77 -25.23
C LEU A 52 12.69 35.20 -24.22
N VAL A 53 11.42 35.26 -24.60
CA VAL A 53 10.31 35.61 -23.72
C VAL A 53 9.79 34.41 -22.90
N ASP A 54 9.80 33.20 -23.49
CA ASP A 54 9.35 31.98 -22.81
C ASP A 54 10.46 31.29 -21.98
N ALA A 55 11.74 31.54 -22.29
CA ALA A 55 12.86 30.93 -21.59
C ALA A 55 12.94 31.28 -20.06
N PRO A 56 12.62 32.50 -19.59
CA PRO A 56 12.70 32.79 -18.16
C PRO A 56 11.59 32.15 -17.33
N ARG A 57 10.40 31.93 -17.87
CA ARG A 57 9.28 31.33 -17.10
C ARG A 57 9.53 29.87 -16.78
N ASN A 58 9.95 29.07 -17.75
CA ASN A 58 10.20 27.63 -17.56
C ASN A 58 11.42 27.35 -16.69
N THR A 59 12.43 28.24 -16.65
CA THR A 59 13.62 28.08 -15.81
C THR A 59 13.37 28.51 -14.36
N PHE A 60 12.54 29.53 -14.12
CA PHE A 60 12.19 29.93 -12.76
C PHE A 60 11.21 28.94 -12.09
N ASP A 61 10.26 28.40 -12.83
CA ASP A 61 9.32 27.39 -12.33
C ASP A 61 10.05 26.08 -12.02
N SER A 62 10.97 25.64 -12.83
CA SER A 62 11.77 24.43 -12.59
C SER A 62 12.75 24.57 -11.42
N LEU A 63 13.31 25.75 -11.18
CA LEU A 63 14.17 26.02 -10.02
C LEU A 63 13.37 26.12 -8.71
N ASN A 64 12.17 26.69 -8.75
CA ASN A 64 11.26 26.69 -7.60
C ASN A 64 10.71 25.29 -7.30
N GLU A 65 10.31 24.51 -8.30
CA GLU A 65 9.89 23.11 -8.11
C GLU A 65 11.04 22.25 -7.59
N MET A 66 12.27 22.43 -8.07
CA MET A 66 13.44 21.68 -7.56
C MET A 66 13.77 22.02 -6.11
N SER A 67 13.68 23.29 -5.72
CA SER A 67 13.99 23.70 -4.34
C SER A 67 12.88 23.30 -3.37
N THR A 68 11.60 23.41 -3.77
CA THR A 68 10.46 22.96 -2.97
C THR A 68 10.44 21.45 -2.84
N SER A 69 10.71 20.71 -3.94
CA SER A 69 10.83 19.26 -3.92
C SER A 69 11.98 18.78 -3.05
N ARG A 70 13.12 19.48 -3.03
CA ARG A 70 14.25 19.13 -2.17
C ARG A 70 13.95 19.35 -0.69
N GLN A 71 13.27 20.44 -0.34
CA GLN A 71 12.86 20.71 1.05
C GLN A 71 11.85 19.68 1.53
N THR A 72 10.80 19.39 0.75
CA THR A 72 9.81 18.37 1.09
C THR A 72 10.46 16.99 1.26
N LEU A 73 11.39 16.61 0.38
CA LEU A 73 12.13 15.34 0.52
C LEU A 73 13.02 15.31 1.77
N LEU A 74 13.63 16.43 2.15
CA LEU A 74 14.42 16.53 3.38
C LEU A 74 13.55 16.41 4.62
N GLU A 75 12.40 17.08 4.65
CA GLU A 75 11.43 17.00 5.75
C GLU A 75 10.84 15.59 5.85
N GLU A 76 10.49 14.98 4.73
CA GLU A 76 10.02 13.59 4.69
C GLU A 76 11.09 12.60 5.18
N ASN A 77 12.34 12.80 4.76
CA ASN A 77 13.46 11.98 5.22
C ASN A 77 13.69 12.13 6.73
N GLN A 78 13.60 13.36 7.26
CA GLN A 78 13.69 13.59 8.70
C GLN A 78 12.52 12.94 9.45
N LYS A 79 11.29 13.06 8.94
CA LYS A 79 10.11 12.44 9.51
C LYS A 79 10.23 10.90 9.52
N LEU A 80 10.68 10.33 8.41
CA LEU A 80 10.91 8.88 8.31
C LEU A 80 12.01 8.41 9.27
N LYS A 81 13.09 9.18 9.43
CA LYS A 81 14.14 8.88 10.43
C LYS A 81 13.63 8.92 11.86
N LEU A 82 12.80 9.90 12.20
CA LEU A 82 12.16 9.98 13.52
C LEU A 82 11.21 8.80 13.75
N GLN A 83 10.37 8.45 12.77
CA GLN A 83 9.50 7.29 12.85
C GLN A 83 10.31 5.99 13.05
N LEU A 84 11.39 5.84 12.31
CA LEU A 84 12.29 4.69 12.41
C LEU A 84 12.97 4.62 13.79
N LEU A 85 13.35 5.77 14.36
CA LEU A 85 13.91 5.85 15.71
C LEU A 85 12.88 5.44 16.76
N MET A 86 11.64 5.92 16.66
CA MET A 86 10.55 5.53 17.57
C MET A 86 10.26 4.04 17.47
N GLN A 87 10.13 3.50 16.26
CA GLN A 87 9.93 2.06 16.06
C GLN A 87 11.07 1.21 16.63
N LYS A 88 12.32 1.66 16.47
CA LYS A 88 13.47 0.97 17.09
C LYS A 88 13.41 1.00 18.61
N SER A 89 12.98 2.11 19.21
CA SER A 89 12.80 2.22 20.66
C SER A 89 11.73 1.24 21.15
N ASP A 90 10.60 1.16 20.44
CA ASP A 90 9.50 0.24 20.77
C ASP A 90 9.94 -1.23 20.64
N LEU A 91 10.77 -1.55 19.62
CA LEU A 91 11.35 -2.88 19.48
C LEU A 91 12.28 -3.25 20.65
N LEU A 92 13.08 -2.31 21.16
CA LEU A 92 13.93 -2.55 22.34
C LEU A 92 13.09 -2.83 23.60
N LEU A 93 11.99 -2.09 23.78
CA LEU A 93 11.05 -2.34 24.89
C LEU A 93 10.36 -3.70 24.74
N LEU A 94 9.96 -4.05 23.51
CA LEU A 94 9.36 -5.36 23.22
C LEU A 94 10.32 -6.50 23.57
N ASP A 95 11.60 -6.36 23.26
CA ASP A 95 12.62 -7.36 23.61
C ASP A 95 12.77 -7.51 25.15
N SER A 96 12.76 -6.39 25.86
CA SER A 96 12.75 -6.39 27.33
C SER A 96 11.53 -7.10 27.91
N PHE A 97 10.33 -6.82 27.38
CA PHE A 97 9.10 -7.49 27.83
C PHE A 97 9.09 -8.98 27.50
N LYS A 98 9.66 -9.38 26.34
CA LYS A 98 9.85 -10.80 26.02
C LYS A 98 10.75 -11.50 27.03
N HIS A 99 11.86 -10.90 27.38
CA HIS A 99 12.77 -11.44 28.39
C HIS A 99 12.11 -11.56 29.76
N GLU A 100 11.36 -10.55 30.19
CA GLU A 100 10.61 -10.58 31.44
C GLU A 100 9.53 -11.67 31.42
N ASN A 101 8.74 -11.76 30.35
CA ASN A 101 7.73 -12.80 30.18
C ASN A 101 8.34 -14.20 30.24
N ASN A 102 9.46 -14.43 29.54
CA ASN A 102 10.17 -15.71 29.57
C ASN A 102 10.68 -16.05 30.96
N ARG A 103 11.19 -15.05 31.69
CA ARG A 103 11.63 -15.23 33.11
C ARG A 103 10.46 -15.60 34.02
N LEU A 104 9.31 -14.91 33.86
CA LEU A 104 8.11 -15.24 34.65
C LEU A 104 7.59 -16.63 34.34
N ARG A 105 7.60 -17.05 33.06
CA ARG A 105 7.23 -18.41 32.63
C ARG A 105 8.16 -19.46 33.24
N GLN A 106 9.48 -19.22 33.24
CA GLN A 106 10.44 -20.12 33.90
C GLN A 106 10.15 -20.28 35.40
N LEU A 107 9.85 -19.19 36.09
CA LEU A 107 9.50 -19.23 37.51
C LEU A 107 8.21 -19.99 37.80
N LEU A 108 7.26 -19.94 36.85
CA LEU A 108 5.98 -20.66 36.96
C LEU A 108 6.04 -22.10 36.41
N GLY A 109 7.20 -22.55 35.90
CA GLY A 109 7.32 -23.87 35.28
C GLY A 109 6.54 -24.00 33.95
N SER A 110 6.14 -22.90 33.35
CA SER A 110 5.37 -22.86 32.08
C SER A 110 6.32 -22.96 30.90
N PRO A 111 5.89 -23.58 29.77
CA PRO A 111 6.74 -23.66 28.58
C PRO A 111 7.11 -22.27 28.03
N LEU A 112 8.37 -22.12 27.62
CA LEU A 112 8.86 -20.90 27.02
C LEU A 112 8.22 -20.72 25.63
N ARG A 113 7.89 -19.49 25.25
CA ARG A 113 7.53 -19.14 23.88
C ARG A 113 8.81 -18.90 23.09
N HIS A 114 9.01 -19.68 22.03
CA HIS A 114 10.11 -19.48 21.10
C HIS A 114 9.68 -18.52 19.99
N ASP A 115 10.65 -17.84 19.38
CA ASP A 115 10.40 -17.00 18.21
C ASP A 115 9.91 -17.88 17.05
N GLU A 116 8.78 -17.49 16.47
CA GLU A 116 8.17 -18.21 15.35
C GLU A 116 8.97 -17.98 14.08
N TYR A 117 9.27 -19.06 13.34
CA TYR A 117 9.85 -18.91 12.03
C TYR A 117 8.80 -18.41 11.03
N LYS A 118 9.16 -17.38 10.26
CA LYS A 118 8.29 -16.73 9.29
C LYS A 118 8.92 -16.71 7.91
N MET A 119 8.16 -17.03 6.87
CA MET A 119 8.62 -16.96 5.48
C MET A 119 7.64 -16.16 4.63
N ALA A 120 8.16 -15.22 3.85
CA ALA A 120 7.35 -14.48 2.89
C ALA A 120 6.95 -15.36 1.71
N ALA A 121 5.69 -15.30 1.33
CA ALA A 121 5.10 -15.93 0.17
C ALA A 121 4.34 -14.90 -0.66
N GLN A 122 4.35 -15.08 -1.98
CA GLN A 122 3.60 -14.25 -2.91
C GLN A 122 2.35 -14.98 -3.38
N VAL A 123 1.24 -14.27 -3.45
CA VAL A 123 0.00 -14.76 -4.05
C VAL A 123 0.16 -14.79 -5.57
N LEU A 124 -0.02 -15.98 -6.15
CA LEU A 124 0.04 -16.22 -7.60
C LEU A 124 -1.32 -16.08 -8.26
N LEU A 125 -2.35 -16.54 -7.57
CA LEU A 125 -3.74 -16.55 -8.04
C LEU A 125 -4.68 -16.46 -6.86
N THR A 126 -5.75 -15.68 -7.02
CA THR A 126 -6.91 -15.71 -6.15
C THR A 126 -8.03 -16.42 -6.90
N ASP A 127 -8.63 -17.44 -6.30
CA ASP A 127 -9.76 -18.16 -6.90
C ASP A 127 -10.96 -17.20 -6.93
N THR A 128 -11.65 -17.16 -8.06
CA THR A 128 -12.83 -16.31 -8.28
C THR A 128 -14.14 -17.07 -8.10
N ASP A 129 -14.09 -18.30 -7.59
CA ASP A 129 -15.29 -19.09 -7.30
C ASP A 129 -16.05 -18.42 -6.13
N PRO A 130 -17.32 -18.00 -6.33
CA PRO A 130 -18.10 -17.34 -5.30
C PRO A 130 -18.43 -18.24 -4.08
N TYR A 131 -18.17 -19.54 -4.17
CA TYR A 131 -18.40 -20.53 -3.10
C TYR A 131 -17.13 -21.00 -2.41
N SER A 132 -15.95 -20.61 -2.90
CA SER A 132 -14.67 -21.09 -2.38
C SER A 132 -13.61 -19.98 -2.44
N TYR A 133 -13.31 -19.41 -1.29
CA TYR A 133 -12.37 -18.32 -1.16
C TYR A 133 -10.97 -18.85 -0.89
N GLN A 134 -10.21 -19.08 -1.95
CA GLN A 134 -8.89 -19.70 -1.91
C GLN A 134 -7.85 -18.85 -2.64
N ILE A 135 -6.61 -18.97 -2.20
CA ILE A 135 -5.45 -18.36 -2.84
C ILE A 135 -4.37 -19.40 -3.12
N MET A 136 -3.61 -19.18 -4.19
CA MET A 136 -2.43 -19.97 -4.52
C MET A 136 -1.17 -19.17 -4.17
N LEU A 137 -0.24 -19.82 -3.44
CA LEU A 137 1.03 -19.23 -3.00
C LEU A 137 2.20 -19.83 -3.79
N ASN A 138 3.27 -19.05 -3.98
CA ASN A 138 4.50 -19.44 -4.67
C ASN A 138 5.46 -20.28 -3.81
N LYS A 139 5.00 -20.81 -2.69
CA LYS A 139 5.75 -21.67 -1.78
C LYS A 139 5.06 -23.02 -1.63
N GLY A 140 5.83 -24.10 -1.58
CA GLY A 140 5.30 -25.45 -1.50
C GLY A 140 6.17 -26.38 -0.67
N LYS A 141 6.09 -27.68 -0.91
CA LYS A 141 6.82 -28.70 -0.15
C LYS A 141 8.34 -28.49 -0.13
N LYS A 142 8.93 -27.96 -1.22
CA LYS A 142 10.35 -27.60 -1.27
C LYS A 142 10.75 -26.54 -0.24
N ASN A 143 9.80 -25.73 0.20
CA ASN A 143 9.99 -24.68 1.20
C ASN A 143 9.51 -25.13 2.58
N ASN A 144 9.32 -26.41 2.81
CA ASN A 144 8.78 -27.00 4.05
C ASN A 144 7.38 -26.50 4.41
N VAL A 145 6.58 -26.09 3.42
CA VAL A 145 5.17 -25.77 3.63
C VAL A 145 4.38 -27.04 3.90
N PHE A 146 3.47 -27.00 4.87
CA PHE A 146 2.65 -28.12 5.30
C PHE A 146 1.17 -27.77 5.36
N VAL A 147 0.31 -28.78 5.34
CA VAL A 147 -1.15 -28.59 5.48
C VAL A 147 -1.47 -28.18 6.91
N GLY A 148 -2.34 -27.19 7.08
CA GLY A 148 -2.67 -26.62 8.38
C GLY A 148 -1.81 -25.42 8.76
N GLN A 149 -0.86 -25.01 7.91
CA GLN A 149 0.04 -23.89 8.18
C GLN A 149 -0.69 -22.56 8.14
N PRO A 150 -0.55 -21.68 9.18
CA PRO A 150 -1.15 -20.36 9.20
C PRO A 150 -0.56 -19.43 8.15
N VAL A 151 -1.44 -18.60 7.58
CA VAL A 151 -1.10 -17.54 6.65
C VAL A 151 -1.57 -16.22 7.23
N VAL A 152 -0.66 -15.24 7.36
CA VAL A 152 -0.94 -13.92 7.93
C VAL A 152 -0.42 -12.80 7.02
N ASP A 153 -0.92 -11.61 7.20
CA ASP A 153 -0.36 -10.38 6.64
C ASP A 153 0.11 -9.42 7.76
N GLU A 154 0.32 -8.16 7.39
CA GLU A 154 0.73 -7.11 8.34
C GLU A 154 -0.37 -6.72 9.35
N LYS A 155 -1.64 -7.03 9.05
CA LYS A 155 -2.81 -6.65 9.86
C LYS A 155 -3.40 -7.80 10.64
N GLY A 156 -3.14 -9.06 10.23
CA GLY A 156 -3.66 -10.21 10.94
C GLY A 156 -3.73 -11.50 10.13
N VAL A 157 -4.61 -12.38 10.56
CA VAL A 157 -4.79 -13.70 9.96
C VAL A 157 -5.53 -13.60 8.63
N ILE A 158 -4.97 -14.24 7.59
CA ILE A 158 -5.57 -14.36 6.27
C ILE A 158 -6.28 -15.70 6.09
N GLY A 159 -5.70 -16.78 6.58
CA GLY A 159 -6.22 -18.12 6.37
C GLY A 159 -5.25 -19.22 6.74
N GLN A 160 -5.45 -20.38 6.13
CA GLN A 160 -4.69 -21.59 6.43
C GLN A 160 -4.40 -22.39 5.15
N VAL A 161 -3.20 -22.97 5.04
CA VAL A 161 -2.84 -23.86 3.95
C VAL A 161 -3.64 -25.16 4.06
N TYR A 162 -4.40 -25.51 3.02
CA TYR A 162 -5.18 -26.75 3.00
C TYR A 162 -4.63 -27.79 2.00
N LYS A 163 -3.84 -27.33 1.01
CA LYS A 163 -3.22 -28.25 0.02
C LYS A 163 -1.81 -27.77 -0.35
N VAL A 164 -0.88 -28.71 -0.44
CA VAL A 164 0.53 -28.44 -0.75
C VAL A 164 0.96 -29.24 -1.98
N ALA A 165 1.51 -28.55 -2.97
CA ALA A 165 2.18 -29.14 -4.13
C ALA A 165 3.71 -28.97 -4.00
N LYS A 166 4.48 -29.43 -4.99
CA LYS A 166 5.95 -29.39 -4.94
C LYS A 166 6.51 -27.98 -4.78
N ASN A 167 6.01 -26.99 -5.55
CA ASN A 167 6.52 -25.62 -5.58
C ASN A 167 5.47 -24.57 -5.16
N THR A 168 4.21 -24.95 -5.02
CA THR A 168 3.09 -24.08 -4.70
C THR A 168 2.25 -24.67 -3.59
N SER A 169 1.44 -23.85 -2.93
CA SER A 169 0.41 -24.29 -1.99
C SER A 169 -0.87 -23.54 -2.21
N ARG A 170 -1.98 -24.08 -1.73
CA ARG A 170 -3.28 -23.42 -1.70
C ARG A 170 -3.69 -23.16 -0.26
N ALA A 171 -4.14 -21.97 0.02
CA ALA A 171 -4.66 -21.57 1.32
C ALA A 171 -6.13 -21.19 1.19
N ILE A 172 -6.93 -21.59 2.17
CA ILE A 172 -8.32 -21.20 2.35
C ILE A 172 -8.34 -19.93 3.22
N LEU A 173 -9.15 -18.94 2.84
CA LEU A 173 -9.27 -17.69 3.57
C LEU A 173 -10.18 -17.84 4.79
N ILE A 174 -10.00 -16.98 5.81
CA ILE A 174 -10.85 -16.98 7.01
C ILE A 174 -12.31 -16.62 6.72
N CYS A 175 -12.60 -15.95 5.62
CA CYS A 175 -13.96 -15.60 5.19
C CYS A 175 -14.68 -16.76 4.49
N ASP A 176 -14.01 -17.86 4.14
CA ASP A 176 -14.63 -19.02 3.51
C ASP A 176 -15.59 -19.72 4.49
N ASN A 177 -16.77 -20.09 4.01
CA ASN A 177 -17.81 -20.74 4.84
C ASN A 177 -17.38 -22.09 5.42
N GLN A 178 -16.33 -22.71 4.88
CA GLN A 178 -15.77 -23.97 5.38
C GLN A 178 -14.62 -23.75 6.36
N HIS A 179 -14.23 -22.48 6.62
CA HIS A 179 -13.16 -22.19 7.55
C HIS A 179 -13.70 -21.76 8.90
N ALA A 180 -13.19 -22.40 9.94
CA ALA A 180 -13.48 -22.08 11.33
C ALA A 180 -12.17 -21.94 12.10
N LEU A 181 -12.06 -20.88 12.89
CA LEU A 181 -10.86 -20.51 13.63
C LEU A 181 -11.19 -20.24 15.10
N PRO A 182 -10.56 -20.96 16.04
CA PRO A 182 -10.68 -20.66 17.46
C PRO A 182 -10.03 -19.29 17.78
N VAL A 183 -10.82 -18.39 18.31
CA VAL A 183 -10.40 -17.03 18.68
C VAL A 183 -10.68 -16.76 20.15
N GLN A 184 -10.01 -15.75 20.68
CA GLN A 184 -10.29 -15.21 22.01
C GLN A 184 -10.41 -13.69 21.97
N ILE A 185 -11.22 -13.13 22.84
CA ILE A 185 -11.30 -11.68 23.03
C ILE A 185 -10.06 -11.23 23.80
N GLN A 186 -9.31 -10.28 23.24
CA GLN A 186 -8.08 -9.77 23.86
C GLN A 186 -8.32 -9.13 25.25
N ARG A 187 -9.52 -8.62 25.52
CA ARG A 187 -9.88 -7.91 26.76
C ARG A 187 -10.11 -8.82 27.96
N ASN A 188 -10.69 -9.99 27.76
CA ASN A 188 -11.16 -10.86 28.85
C ASN A 188 -10.84 -12.35 28.63
N ASP A 189 -10.02 -12.68 27.62
CA ASP A 189 -9.58 -14.04 27.25
C ASP A 189 -10.74 -15.02 26.99
N MET A 190 -11.95 -14.52 26.75
CA MET A 190 -13.11 -15.35 26.43
C MET A 190 -12.90 -15.98 25.05
N THR A 191 -12.99 -17.31 24.97
CA THR A 191 -12.79 -18.09 23.77
C THR A 191 -14.08 -18.41 23.04
N MET A 192 -14.04 -18.40 21.72
CA MET A 192 -15.13 -18.68 20.80
C MET A 192 -14.58 -19.13 19.45
N VAL A 193 -15.45 -19.45 18.50
CA VAL A 193 -15.03 -19.83 17.13
C VAL A 193 -15.52 -18.77 16.16
N ALA A 194 -14.60 -18.22 15.36
CA ALA A 194 -14.93 -17.38 14.22
C ALA A 194 -15.11 -18.26 13.00
N VAL A 195 -16.26 -18.13 12.33
CA VAL A 195 -16.65 -18.88 11.14
C VAL A 195 -16.80 -17.91 9.98
N GLY A 196 -16.28 -18.30 8.80
CA GLY A 196 -16.43 -17.50 7.58
C GLY A 196 -17.88 -17.46 7.10
N ASN A 197 -18.27 -16.32 6.53
CA ASN A 197 -19.63 -16.08 6.00
C ASN A 197 -19.58 -15.40 4.62
N GLY A 198 -18.52 -15.69 3.85
CA GLY A 198 -18.22 -15.01 2.58
C GLY A 198 -17.40 -13.75 2.76
N CYS A 199 -16.51 -13.48 1.81
CA CYS A 199 -15.55 -12.35 1.93
C CYS A 199 -16.17 -10.95 1.77
N ASP A 200 -17.44 -10.87 1.44
CA ASP A 200 -18.19 -9.61 1.42
C ASP A 200 -18.92 -9.34 2.74
N ASN A 201 -18.95 -10.33 3.63
CA ASN A 201 -19.64 -10.27 4.91
C ASN A 201 -18.65 -10.34 6.08
N ASP A 202 -19.16 -9.99 7.25
CA ASP A 202 -18.45 -10.18 8.51
C ASP A 202 -18.40 -11.67 8.90
N LEU A 203 -17.37 -12.06 9.64
CA LEU A 203 -17.29 -13.37 10.26
C LEU A 203 -18.40 -13.53 11.30
N MET A 204 -18.90 -14.75 11.45
CA MET A 204 -19.86 -15.09 12.49
C MET A 204 -19.13 -15.73 13.68
N LEU A 205 -19.55 -15.41 14.89
CA LEU A 205 -19.01 -16.01 16.09
C LEU A 205 -19.98 -17.09 16.62
N GLU A 206 -19.45 -18.30 16.78
CA GLU A 206 -20.17 -19.47 17.26
C GLU A 206 -19.58 -20.01 18.57
N PHE A 207 -20.27 -20.95 19.19
CA PHE A 207 -19.86 -21.60 20.44
C PHE A 207 -19.65 -20.61 21.59
N LEU A 208 -20.61 -19.70 21.73
CA LEU A 208 -20.59 -18.66 22.75
C LEU A 208 -20.92 -19.26 24.14
N PRO A 209 -20.17 -18.92 25.20
CA PRO A 209 -20.55 -19.28 26.56
C PRO A 209 -21.86 -18.62 26.98
N ASN A 210 -22.62 -19.24 27.90
CA ASN A 210 -23.93 -18.72 28.36
C ASN A 210 -23.89 -17.32 29.00
N ASN A 211 -22.73 -16.88 29.46
CA ASN A 211 -22.52 -15.55 30.04
C ASN A 211 -21.54 -14.74 29.22
N VAL A 212 -22.00 -14.23 28.09
CA VAL A 212 -21.15 -13.58 27.07
C VAL A 212 -20.95 -12.12 27.42
N ASP A 213 -19.73 -11.75 27.84
CA ASP A 213 -19.28 -10.34 27.92
C ASP A 213 -18.52 -9.97 26.64
N VAL A 214 -19.27 -9.74 25.55
CA VAL A 214 -18.73 -9.26 24.25
C VAL A 214 -19.30 -7.89 23.96
N LYS A 215 -18.44 -6.98 23.54
CA LYS A 215 -18.79 -5.59 23.17
C LYS A 215 -18.36 -5.28 21.76
N VAL A 216 -19.14 -4.44 21.08
CA VAL A 216 -18.71 -3.87 19.78
C VAL A 216 -17.39 -3.14 19.97
N GLY A 217 -16.43 -3.43 19.08
CA GLY A 217 -15.07 -2.91 19.17
C GLY A 217 -14.08 -3.83 19.89
N ASP A 218 -14.52 -4.95 20.50
CA ASP A 218 -13.59 -5.95 21.05
C ASP A 218 -12.73 -6.56 19.94
N VAL A 219 -11.43 -6.65 20.19
CA VAL A 219 -10.46 -7.26 19.26
C VAL A 219 -10.41 -8.76 19.52
N LEU A 220 -10.56 -9.52 18.44
CA LEU A 220 -10.43 -10.98 18.44
C LEU A 220 -9.04 -11.37 17.97
N VAL A 221 -8.38 -12.20 18.74
CA VAL A 221 -7.07 -12.76 18.43
C VAL A 221 -7.13 -14.29 18.39
N THR A 222 -6.17 -14.92 17.76
CA THR A 222 -6.04 -16.39 17.77
C THR A 222 -5.85 -16.89 19.19
N SER A 223 -6.57 -17.94 19.58
CA SER A 223 -6.50 -18.52 20.93
C SER A 223 -5.38 -19.54 21.13
N GLY A 224 -4.78 -20.05 20.05
CA GLY A 224 -3.77 -21.11 20.12
C GLY A 224 -4.31 -22.52 20.47
N LEU A 225 -5.60 -22.66 20.77
CA LEU A 225 -6.19 -23.90 21.29
C LEU A 225 -6.13 -25.09 20.33
N ASP A 226 -6.19 -24.82 19.01
CA ASP A 226 -6.10 -25.88 17.99
C ASP A 226 -4.66 -26.36 17.73
N GLY A 227 -3.67 -25.67 18.33
CA GLY A 227 -2.25 -25.94 18.11
C GLY A 227 -1.73 -25.66 16.70
N ARG A 228 -2.57 -25.12 15.81
CA ARG A 228 -2.20 -24.72 14.44
C ARG A 228 -1.78 -23.26 14.40
N PHE A 229 -2.66 -22.40 14.88
CA PHE A 229 -2.38 -20.96 14.95
C PHE A 229 -1.65 -20.63 16.25
N PRO A 230 -0.55 -19.87 16.18
CA PRO A 230 0.02 -19.28 17.38
C PRO A 230 -0.98 -18.32 18.02
N GLU A 231 -0.98 -18.24 19.34
CA GLU A 231 -1.86 -17.36 20.12
C GLU A 231 -1.49 -15.89 19.93
N GLY A 232 -2.51 -15.00 19.85
CA GLY A 232 -2.33 -13.55 19.91
C GLY A 232 -2.27 -12.83 18.55
N TYR A 233 -2.44 -13.53 17.43
CA TYR A 233 -2.54 -12.85 16.12
C TYR A 233 -3.92 -12.23 15.92
N PRO A 234 -4.03 -10.95 15.50
CA PRO A 234 -5.31 -10.33 15.21
C PRO A 234 -6.09 -11.08 14.12
N VAL A 235 -7.39 -11.26 14.33
CA VAL A 235 -8.28 -11.95 13.39
C VAL A 235 -9.37 -10.99 12.90
N ALA A 236 -10.13 -10.39 13.83
CA ALA A 236 -11.26 -9.55 13.52
C ALA A 236 -11.56 -8.58 14.67
N VAL A 237 -12.42 -7.60 14.42
CA VAL A 237 -12.98 -6.70 15.43
C VAL A 237 -14.49 -6.89 15.46
N VAL A 238 -15.08 -7.05 16.62
CA VAL A 238 -16.52 -7.21 16.79
C VAL A 238 -17.25 -5.99 16.24
N SER A 239 -18.06 -6.21 15.21
CA SER A 239 -18.83 -5.17 14.50
C SER A 239 -20.25 -5.04 15.02
N SER A 240 -20.90 -6.16 15.39
CA SER A 240 -22.27 -6.13 15.92
C SER A 240 -22.53 -7.25 16.91
N VAL A 241 -23.39 -6.96 17.89
CA VAL A 241 -23.91 -7.91 18.86
C VAL A 241 -25.45 -7.77 18.82
N LYS A 242 -26.13 -8.78 18.31
CA LYS A 242 -27.61 -8.79 18.22
C LYS A 242 -28.14 -9.93 19.10
N LEU A 243 -29.05 -9.63 19.99
CA LEU A 243 -29.80 -10.64 20.75
C LEU A 243 -30.92 -11.16 19.84
N ASP A 244 -30.91 -12.46 19.55
CA ASP A 244 -32.07 -13.08 18.89
C ASP A 244 -33.19 -13.22 19.91
N ILE A 245 -34.39 -12.71 19.54
CA ILE A 245 -35.57 -12.71 20.41
C ILE A 245 -36.11 -14.15 20.58
N TYR A 246 -35.80 -15.02 19.65
CA TYR A 246 -36.30 -16.42 19.61
C TYR A 246 -35.28 -17.44 20.11
N ASP A 247 -33.99 -17.15 19.98
CA ASP A 247 -32.90 -17.99 20.46
C ASP A 247 -32.13 -17.23 21.54
N SER A 248 -31.93 -17.84 22.71
CA SER A 248 -31.22 -17.22 23.82
C SER A 248 -29.72 -16.97 23.54
N THR A 249 -29.26 -17.30 22.36
CA THR A 249 -27.87 -17.12 21.92
C THR A 249 -27.72 -15.82 21.13
N PRO A 250 -26.80 -14.93 21.50
CA PRO A 250 -26.56 -13.72 20.75
C PRO A 250 -25.90 -14.04 19.39
N LEU A 251 -26.38 -13.39 18.33
CA LEU A 251 -25.73 -13.37 17.02
C LEU A 251 -24.65 -12.28 17.03
N ILE A 252 -23.39 -12.69 16.97
CA ILE A 252 -22.26 -11.77 17.00
C ILE A 252 -21.52 -11.85 15.68
N SER A 253 -21.30 -10.67 15.08
CA SER A 253 -20.52 -10.54 13.85
C SER A 253 -19.23 -9.77 14.11
N ALA A 254 -18.16 -10.10 13.36
CA ALA A 254 -16.87 -9.45 13.49
C ALA A 254 -16.22 -9.20 12.12
N THR A 255 -15.77 -7.98 11.89
CA THR A 255 -15.10 -7.58 10.66
C THR A 255 -13.63 -8.02 10.68
N PRO A 256 -13.12 -8.77 9.67
CA PRO A 256 -11.72 -9.13 9.59
C PRO A 256 -10.79 -7.93 9.67
N THR A 257 -9.66 -8.05 10.40
CA THR A 257 -8.64 -6.99 10.49
C THR A 257 -7.84 -6.86 9.20
N ALA A 258 -7.64 -7.96 8.50
CA ALA A 258 -6.90 -8.04 7.26
C ALA A 258 -7.78 -7.72 6.03
N ASP A 259 -7.18 -7.13 4.99
CA ASP A 259 -7.87 -6.89 3.71
C ASP A 259 -7.83 -8.14 2.83
N LEU A 260 -8.83 -9.00 2.97
CA LEU A 260 -8.91 -10.29 2.26
C LEU A 260 -9.11 -10.14 0.73
N LYS A 261 -9.37 -8.94 0.23
CA LYS A 261 -9.61 -8.66 -1.20
C LYS A 261 -8.34 -8.24 -1.94
N ARG A 262 -7.30 -7.76 -1.23
CA ARG A 262 -6.08 -7.20 -1.82
C ARG A 262 -4.83 -7.88 -1.32
N LEU A 263 -4.73 -9.18 -1.57
CA LEU A 263 -3.62 -10.01 -1.11
C LEU A 263 -2.49 -10.05 -2.14
N ARG A 264 -1.26 -9.70 -1.73
CA ARG A 264 -0.09 -9.74 -2.60
C ARG A 264 1.10 -10.48 -2.00
N TYR A 265 1.52 -10.08 -0.81
CA TYR A 265 2.59 -10.70 -0.05
C TYR A 265 2.06 -11.10 1.32
N LEU A 266 2.32 -12.34 1.70
CA LEU A 266 1.83 -12.93 2.93
C LEU A 266 2.99 -13.61 3.66
N LEU A 267 2.80 -13.89 4.93
CA LEU A 267 3.75 -14.63 5.75
C LEU A 267 3.16 -15.99 6.11
N LEU A 268 3.93 -17.02 5.86
CA LEU A 268 3.70 -18.36 6.37
C LEU A 268 4.35 -18.49 7.74
N LEU A 269 3.60 -18.95 8.73
CA LEU A 269 4.10 -19.14 10.10
C LEU A 269 4.39 -20.62 10.35
N TRP A 270 5.51 -20.90 11.04
CA TRP A 270 5.80 -22.23 11.57
C TRP A 270 5.60 -22.20 13.07
N ASN A 271 4.80 -23.17 13.56
CA ASN A 271 4.72 -23.42 14.97
C ASN A 271 5.98 -24.20 15.43
N GLU A 272 6.32 -24.11 16.70
CA GLU A 272 7.49 -24.74 17.32
C GLU A 272 7.68 -26.22 16.93
N LYS A 273 6.57 -26.98 16.81
CA LYS A 273 6.57 -28.41 16.45
C LYS A 273 6.97 -28.70 15.00
N ASN A 274 6.84 -27.71 14.10
CA ASN A 274 6.99 -27.88 12.66
C ASN A 274 8.05 -26.98 12.05
N GLN A 275 8.92 -26.36 12.88
CA GLN A 275 10.02 -25.54 12.37
C GLN A 275 10.91 -26.36 11.44
N PRO A 276 11.29 -25.85 10.26
CA PRO A 276 12.30 -26.50 9.44
C PRO A 276 13.59 -26.58 10.27
N GLN A 277 14.14 -27.77 10.42
CA GLN A 277 15.43 -27.96 11.08
C GLN A 277 16.42 -27.03 10.38
N LYS A 278 17.00 -26.09 11.14
CA LYS A 278 18.09 -25.25 10.69
C LYS A 278 19.20 -26.19 10.29
N ILE A 279 19.48 -26.30 8.99
CA ILE A 279 20.68 -27.03 8.54
C ILE A 279 21.86 -26.19 9.09
N GLU A 280 22.48 -26.71 10.13
CA GLU A 280 23.76 -26.22 10.69
C GLU A 280 24.87 -26.53 9.68
N SER A 281 24.88 -25.88 8.52
CA SER A 281 25.90 -26.08 7.49
C SER A 281 26.88 -24.90 7.35
N ASP A 282 26.84 -23.92 8.24
CA ASP A 282 27.72 -22.74 8.13
C ASP A 282 28.72 -22.55 9.28
N GLN A 283 28.88 -23.52 10.19
CA GLN A 283 29.85 -23.43 11.26
C GLN A 283 31.08 -24.38 11.15
N GLU A 284 31.08 -25.34 10.26
CA GLU A 284 32.23 -26.23 10.06
C GLU A 284 33.24 -25.72 9.01
N ALA A 285 32.93 -24.67 8.25
CA ALA A 285 33.85 -24.13 7.23
C ALA A 285 34.83 -23.06 7.76
N MET A 286 34.86 -22.76 9.05
CA MET A 286 35.72 -21.72 9.64
C MET A 286 36.77 -22.26 10.62
N HIS A 287 36.97 -23.57 10.69
CA HIS A 287 37.96 -24.16 11.60
C HIS A 287 39.09 -24.97 10.92
N ASP A 288 39.14 -24.96 9.58
CA ASP A 288 40.23 -25.58 8.80
C ASP A 288 40.90 -24.56 7.85
N GLU A 289 41.38 -23.41 8.36
CA GLU A 289 42.43 -22.61 7.75
C GLU A 289 43.33 -22.01 8.82
#